data_7eb06630ee3500ecbca433448d6ba4cd
#
_entry.id   7eb06630ee3500ecbca433448d6ba4cd
#
_cell.length_a   1.000
_cell.length_b   1.000
_cell.length_c   1.000
_cell.angle_alpha   90.00
_cell.angle_beta   90.00
_cell.angle_gamma   90.00
#
_symmetry.space_group_name_H-M   'P 1'
#
loop_
_entity.id
_entity.type
_entity.pdbx_description
1 polymer ?
#
loop_
_entity_poly.entity_id
_entity_poly.type
_entity_poly.pdbx_seq_one_letter_code
_entity_poly.pdbx_strand_id
1 'polypeptide(L)'
;MSFAIDIRQWKTVEAFEAHLNAHDPAICDWVQGIVIHHTWRPLPSQWRGRSSIEGMKAYYERQSPPWTAGPHLFIVTGSPNPSDDGIWQMTPLNMVGVHATVCNPTTWGIEVVGDYDDEPWTFSTKQLAVGAAAALAKWRGIIISPQTVKGHRDCKSSKSCPGNAINMQQVRDWINAEINGTPAREPITADSQILAAPRCSMETALDYIMNRNPRPAYTLSDFSIHILPAYWQLGKLTGVDPCIAIAQAIHETANFSSWWSLRPRRNPAGIGVTGQSSRTAPHPEEVNKWAYDKDVNLWKFGLSFPSWQVSALAHMGRLCAYATKPAERSPEQQKIVEQALMMRSLPLALQGSAPVLFGLNGKWAYPGTTYAQRIAAIATEMAF
;
A
#
# COMPACT_ATOMS: atom_id res chain seq x y z
N MET A 1 -31.91 -25.44 -17.90
CA MET A 1 -32.01 -24.80 -16.57
C MET A 1 -31.76 -23.30 -16.80
N SER A 2 -32.49 -22.43 -16.09
CA SER A 2 -32.25 -20.99 -16.12
C SER A 2 -30.89 -20.68 -15.44
N PHE A 3 -30.20 -19.64 -15.89
CA PHE A 3 -28.97 -19.18 -15.26
C PHE A 3 -29.25 -18.68 -13.83
N ALA A 4 -28.48 -19.18 -12.86
CA ALA A 4 -28.62 -18.78 -11.45
C ALA A 4 -28.02 -17.38 -11.26
N ILE A 5 -28.86 -16.38 -10.97
CA ILE A 5 -28.48 -14.99 -10.83
C ILE A 5 -29.32 -14.28 -9.75
N ASP A 6 -28.63 -13.51 -8.90
CA ASP A 6 -29.23 -12.58 -7.93
C ASP A 6 -28.30 -11.37 -7.79
N ILE A 7 -28.54 -10.33 -8.59
CA ILE A 7 -27.65 -9.16 -8.64
C ILE A 7 -27.93 -8.23 -7.48
N ARG A 8 -26.95 -8.13 -6.58
CA ARG A 8 -26.92 -7.21 -5.44
C ARG A 8 -25.62 -6.43 -5.41
N GLN A 9 -25.61 -5.31 -4.70
CA GLN A 9 -24.43 -4.50 -4.49
C GLN A 9 -24.36 -4.04 -3.03
N TRP A 10 -23.16 -4.15 -2.44
CA TRP A 10 -22.81 -3.56 -1.16
C TRP A 10 -21.62 -2.62 -1.37
N LYS A 11 -21.72 -1.41 -0.81
CA LYS A 11 -20.69 -0.39 -0.97
C LYS A 11 -19.49 -0.62 -0.08
N THR A 12 -19.69 -1.29 1.04
CA THR A 12 -18.67 -1.52 2.06
C THR A 12 -18.71 -2.96 2.54
N VAL A 13 -17.63 -3.40 3.18
CA VAL A 13 -17.53 -4.72 3.81
C VAL A 13 -18.55 -4.86 4.93
N GLU A 14 -18.76 -3.82 5.74
CA GLU A 14 -19.71 -3.83 6.86
C GLU A 14 -21.16 -4.03 6.38
N ALA A 15 -21.53 -3.41 5.25
CA ALA A 15 -22.86 -3.63 4.66
C ALA A 15 -23.02 -5.06 4.13
N PHE A 16 -21.94 -5.65 3.61
CA PHE A 16 -21.92 -7.04 3.18
C PHE A 16 -21.99 -8.01 4.39
N GLU A 17 -21.21 -7.76 5.46
CA GLU A 17 -21.27 -8.53 6.70
C GLU A 17 -22.66 -8.48 7.34
N ALA A 18 -23.27 -7.30 7.40
CA ALA A 18 -24.64 -7.16 7.91
C ALA A 18 -25.64 -8.01 7.11
N HIS A 19 -25.47 -8.09 5.77
CA HIS A 19 -26.27 -8.96 4.93
C HIS A 19 -26.03 -10.44 5.25
N LEU A 20 -24.78 -10.89 5.39
CA LEU A 20 -24.46 -12.27 5.72
C LEU A 20 -25.05 -12.67 7.07
N ASN A 21 -24.87 -11.81 8.09
CA ASN A 21 -25.35 -12.06 9.45
C ASN A 21 -26.89 -12.12 9.59
N ALA A 22 -27.63 -11.65 8.58
CA ALA A 22 -29.08 -11.78 8.52
C ALA A 22 -29.51 -13.16 8.02
N HIS A 23 -28.58 -14.05 7.65
CA HIS A 23 -28.90 -15.38 7.09
C HIS A 23 -28.16 -16.46 7.88
N ASP A 24 -28.76 -17.66 7.92
CA ASP A 24 -28.14 -18.84 8.52
C ASP A 24 -27.02 -19.37 7.59
N PRO A 25 -25.78 -19.49 8.07
CA PRO A 25 -24.66 -20.03 7.27
C PRO A 25 -24.90 -21.50 6.82
N ALA A 26 -25.78 -22.24 7.47
CA ALA A 26 -26.12 -23.61 7.09
C ALA A 26 -26.69 -23.73 5.67
N ILE A 27 -27.24 -22.64 5.12
CA ILE A 27 -27.73 -22.64 3.71
C ILE A 27 -26.54 -22.82 2.69
N CYS A 28 -25.32 -22.72 3.15
CA CYS A 28 -24.09 -22.86 2.37
C CYS A 28 -23.19 -24.02 2.87
N ASP A 29 -23.75 -25.07 3.45
CA ASP A 29 -22.99 -26.20 4.05
C ASP A 29 -22.08 -26.93 3.08
N TRP A 30 -22.35 -26.84 1.78
CA TRP A 30 -21.49 -27.38 0.72
C TRP A 30 -20.17 -26.61 0.56
N VAL A 31 -20.06 -25.39 1.08
CA VAL A 31 -18.87 -24.53 0.91
C VAL A 31 -17.79 -24.87 1.93
N GLN A 32 -16.61 -25.15 1.43
CA GLN A 32 -15.41 -25.46 2.22
C GLN A 32 -14.27 -24.44 1.99
N GLY A 33 -14.42 -23.54 0.99
CA GLY A 33 -13.36 -22.60 0.67
C GLY A 33 -13.78 -21.50 -0.30
N ILE A 34 -12.78 -20.71 -0.67
CA ILE A 34 -12.90 -19.55 -1.54
C ILE A 34 -11.82 -19.63 -2.62
N VAL A 35 -12.18 -19.32 -3.86
CA VAL A 35 -11.22 -19.13 -4.95
C VAL A 35 -11.22 -17.67 -5.37
N ILE A 36 -10.05 -17.08 -5.33
CA ILE A 36 -9.81 -15.71 -5.78
C ILE A 36 -9.43 -15.73 -7.26
N HIS A 37 -10.07 -14.85 -8.01
CA HIS A 37 -9.86 -14.65 -9.43
C HIS A 37 -9.55 -13.20 -9.75
N HIS A 38 -9.10 -12.96 -10.98
CA HIS A 38 -9.21 -11.67 -11.64
C HIS A 38 -10.02 -11.81 -12.93
N THR A 39 -10.75 -10.76 -13.29
CA THR A 39 -11.55 -10.79 -14.50
C THR A 39 -10.71 -10.78 -15.77
N TRP A 40 -9.44 -10.33 -15.71
CA TRP A 40 -8.61 -9.95 -16.86
C TRP A 40 -9.32 -8.91 -17.74
N ARG A 41 -10.56 -9.14 -18.11
CA ARG A 41 -11.52 -8.20 -18.72
C ARG A 41 -12.93 -8.50 -18.18
N PRO A 42 -13.74 -7.46 -17.88
CA PRO A 42 -13.47 -6.02 -18.03
C PRO A 42 -12.39 -5.50 -17.06
N LEU A 43 -11.69 -4.41 -17.46
CA LEU A 43 -10.89 -3.60 -16.55
C LEU A 43 -11.82 -2.72 -15.69
N PRO A 44 -11.34 -2.15 -14.55
CA PRO A 44 -12.14 -1.21 -13.75
C PRO A 44 -12.72 -0.05 -14.59
N SER A 45 -11.92 0.52 -15.50
CA SER A 45 -12.35 1.59 -16.41
C SER A 45 -13.49 1.20 -17.39
N GLN A 46 -13.72 -0.10 -17.57
CA GLN A 46 -14.75 -0.65 -18.42
C GLN A 46 -16.00 -1.09 -17.66
N TRP A 47 -15.94 -1.09 -16.31
CA TRP A 47 -17.07 -1.53 -15.49
C TRP A 47 -18.22 -0.53 -15.54
N ARG A 48 -19.46 -1.05 -15.62
CA ARG A 48 -20.72 -0.29 -15.75
C ARG A 48 -21.80 -0.88 -14.80
N GLY A 49 -21.40 -1.21 -13.59
CA GLY A 49 -22.29 -1.71 -12.56
C GLY A 49 -23.08 -2.95 -13.02
N ARG A 50 -24.38 -2.91 -12.80
CA ARG A 50 -25.31 -4.01 -13.14
C ARG A 50 -25.18 -4.47 -14.60
N SER A 51 -25.03 -3.55 -15.55
CA SER A 51 -24.88 -3.89 -16.97
C SER A 51 -23.68 -4.77 -17.27
N SER A 52 -22.56 -4.59 -16.52
CA SER A 52 -21.38 -5.46 -16.66
C SER A 52 -21.68 -6.88 -16.23
N ILE A 53 -22.39 -7.08 -15.12
CA ILE A 53 -22.81 -8.42 -14.65
C ILE A 53 -23.76 -9.08 -15.63
N GLU A 54 -24.72 -8.33 -16.18
CA GLU A 54 -25.65 -8.84 -17.19
C GLU A 54 -24.92 -9.21 -18.49
N GLY A 55 -23.93 -8.43 -18.90
CA GLY A 55 -23.07 -8.75 -20.03
C GLY A 55 -22.24 -10.03 -19.81
N MET A 56 -21.72 -10.23 -18.60
CA MET A 56 -20.97 -11.44 -18.25
C MET A 56 -21.90 -12.67 -18.19
N LYS A 57 -23.14 -12.52 -17.68
CA LYS A 57 -24.14 -13.57 -17.78
C LYS A 57 -24.35 -14.00 -19.22
N ALA A 58 -24.60 -13.04 -20.12
CA ALA A 58 -24.77 -13.32 -21.54
C ALA A 58 -23.55 -13.98 -22.19
N TYR A 59 -22.34 -13.67 -21.72
CA TYR A 59 -21.11 -14.33 -22.14
C TYR A 59 -21.04 -15.79 -21.65
N TYR A 60 -21.39 -16.06 -20.38
CA TYR A 60 -21.37 -17.41 -19.80
C TYR A 60 -22.44 -18.32 -20.42
N GLU A 61 -23.61 -17.79 -20.72
CA GLU A 61 -24.70 -18.54 -21.40
C GLU A 61 -24.31 -18.96 -22.86
N ARG A 62 -23.36 -18.27 -23.50
CA ARG A 62 -22.84 -18.59 -24.83
C ARG A 62 -21.67 -19.59 -24.81
N GLN A 63 -21.19 -20.03 -23.64
CA GLN A 63 -20.17 -21.06 -23.58
C GLN A 63 -20.68 -22.42 -24.12
N SER A 64 -19.78 -23.32 -24.46
CA SER A 64 -20.13 -24.67 -24.92
C SER A 64 -19.47 -25.72 -24.01
N PRO A 65 -20.24 -26.42 -23.18
CA PRO A 65 -21.67 -26.26 -22.92
C PRO A 65 -21.99 -24.91 -22.21
N PRO A 66 -23.23 -24.40 -22.34
CA PRO A 66 -23.64 -23.19 -21.66
C PRO A 66 -23.49 -23.30 -20.14
N TRP A 67 -22.97 -22.26 -19.52
CA TRP A 67 -22.89 -22.21 -18.05
C TRP A 67 -24.27 -21.88 -17.48
N THR A 68 -24.55 -22.44 -16.32
CA THR A 68 -25.83 -22.23 -15.60
C THR A 68 -25.68 -21.30 -14.40
N ALA A 69 -24.46 -20.85 -14.12
CA ALA A 69 -24.11 -19.89 -13.08
C ALA A 69 -22.78 -19.23 -13.46
N GLY A 70 -22.38 -18.17 -12.75
CA GLY A 70 -21.07 -17.55 -12.82
C GLY A 70 -20.34 -17.62 -11.47
N PRO A 71 -19.30 -16.82 -11.25
CA PRO A 71 -18.73 -16.60 -9.94
C PRO A 71 -19.75 -15.94 -9.00
N HIS A 72 -19.46 -15.96 -7.70
CA HIS A 72 -20.42 -15.45 -6.71
C HIS A 72 -20.30 -13.95 -6.54
N LEU A 73 -19.08 -13.45 -6.37
CA LEU A 73 -18.83 -12.04 -6.10
C LEU A 73 -17.88 -11.41 -7.13
N PHE A 74 -18.09 -10.11 -7.36
CA PHE A 74 -17.17 -9.22 -8.07
C PHE A 74 -16.77 -8.08 -7.16
N ILE A 75 -15.48 -7.82 -7.06
CA ILE A 75 -14.91 -6.72 -6.30
C ILE A 75 -14.50 -5.63 -7.29
N VAL A 76 -15.04 -4.45 -7.10
CA VAL A 76 -14.88 -3.33 -8.05
C VAL A 76 -14.39 -2.09 -7.32
N THR A 77 -13.32 -1.50 -7.83
CA THR A 77 -12.80 -0.20 -7.39
C THR A 77 -12.26 0.55 -8.59
N GLY A 78 -12.38 1.87 -8.57
CA GLY A 78 -11.86 2.71 -9.65
C GLY A 78 -12.67 2.63 -10.94
N SER A 79 -13.95 2.31 -10.86
CA SER A 79 -14.87 2.40 -12.00
C SER A 79 -15.10 3.86 -12.42
N PRO A 80 -15.49 4.13 -13.68
CA PRO A 80 -15.76 5.49 -14.15
C PRO A 80 -16.87 6.20 -13.38
N ASN A 81 -17.80 5.43 -12.82
CA ASN A 81 -18.83 5.93 -11.93
C ASN A 81 -18.59 5.34 -10.53
N PRO A 82 -18.13 6.13 -9.54
CA PRO A 82 -17.85 5.63 -8.20
C PRO A 82 -19.05 4.97 -7.50
N SER A 83 -20.27 5.22 -7.98
CA SER A 83 -21.47 4.52 -7.51
C SER A 83 -21.51 3.06 -7.93
N ASP A 84 -20.67 2.63 -8.85
CA ASP A 84 -20.55 1.25 -9.30
C ASP A 84 -19.42 0.49 -8.58
N ASP A 85 -18.60 1.17 -7.76
CA ASP A 85 -17.60 0.53 -6.91
C ASP A 85 -18.28 -0.20 -5.75
N GLY A 86 -17.67 -1.31 -5.30
CA GLY A 86 -18.18 -2.10 -4.19
C GLY A 86 -18.06 -3.61 -4.42
N ILE A 87 -18.79 -4.35 -3.61
CA ILE A 87 -18.97 -5.81 -3.68
C ILE A 87 -20.27 -6.08 -4.44
N TRP A 88 -20.18 -6.78 -5.56
CA TRP A 88 -21.32 -7.17 -6.35
C TRP A 88 -21.52 -8.67 -6.26
N GLN A 89 -22.76 -9.12 -6.04
CA GLN A 89 -23.15 -10.52 -6.20
C GLN A 89 -23.68 -10.77 -7.61
N MET A 90 -23.34 -11.93 -8.15
CA MET A 90 -23.93 -12.45 -9.38
C MET A 90 -24.68 -13.77 -9.09
N THR A 91 -23.96 -14.83 -8.69
CA THR A 91 -24.58 -16.11 -8.33
C THR A 91 -24.97 -16.07 -6.84
N PRO A 92 -26.17 -16.53 -6.48
CA PRO A 92 -26.57 -16.63 -5.07
C PRO A 92 -25.56 -17.45 -4.27
N LEU A 93 -25.23 -17.01 -3.04
CA LEU A 93 -24.21 -17.66 -2.20
C LEU A 93 -24.56 -19.11 -1.83
N ASN A 94 -25.84 -19.47 -1.80
CA ASN A 94 -26.34 -20.80 -1.49
C ASN A 94 -26.40 -21.75 -2.70
N MET A 95 -25.92 -21.33 -3.85
CA MET A 95 -25.88 -22.12 -5.08
C MET A 95 -24.43 -22.33 -5.54
N VAL A 96 -24.17 -23.48 -6.15
CA VAL A 96 -22.84 -23.76 -6.73
C VAL A 96 -22.61 -22.86 -7.95
N GLY A 97 -21.50 -22.11 -7.92
CA GLY A 97 -21.06 -21.25 -9.01
C GLY A 97 -20.21 -21.99 -10.06
N VAL A 98 -20.05 -21.38 -11.23
CA VAL A 98 -19.15 -21.88 -12.28
C VAL A 98 -18.02 -20.85 -12.45
N HIS A 99 -16.81 -21.17 -11.97
CA HIS A 99 -15.66 -20.24 -11.98
C HIS A 99 -14.28 -20.92 -11.99
N ALA A 100 -14.12 -22.11 -11.38
CA ALA A 100 -12.80 -22.72 -11.14
C ALA A 100 -12.79 -24.23 -11.39
N THR A 101 -13.57 -24.73 -12.34
CA THR A 101 -13.62 -26.16 -12.74
C THR A 101 -13.73 -27.13 -11.56
N VAL A 102 -12.63 -27.82 -11.20
CA VAL A 102 -12.60 -28.85 -10.13
C VAL A 102 -12.89 -28.29 -8.73
N CYS A 103 -12.71 -26.99 -8.53
CA CYS A 103 -12.99 -26.33 -7.25
C CYS A 103 -14.45 -25.87 -7.09
N ASN A 104 -15.23 -25.78 -8.19
CA ASN A 104 -16.62 -25.30 -8.17
C ASN A 104 -17.52 -25.97 -7.09
N PRO A 105 -17.47 -27.32 -6.91
CA PRO A 105 -18.42 -27.97 -6.04
C PRO A 105 -18.33 -27.59 -4.56
N THR A 106 -17.21 -27.00 -4.13
CA THR A 106 -16.96 -26.75 -2.70
C THR A 106 -16.46 -25.33 -2.42
N THR A 107 -16.50 -24.42 -3.41
CA THR A 107 -15.93 -23.08 -3.20
C THR A 107 -16.80 -21.95 -3.74
N TRP A 108 -16.77 -20.82 -3.05
CA TRP A 108 -17.18 -19.55 -3.63
C TRP A 108 -16.11 -18.98 -4.53
N GLY A 109 -16.50 -18.39 -5.66
CA GLY A 109 -15.61 -17.62 -6.54
C GLY A 109 -15.74 -16.12 -6.28
N ILE A 110 -14.63 -15.45 -6.05
CA ILE A 110 -14.52 -13.99 -5.94
C ILE A 110 -13.67 -13.48 -7.11
N GLU A 111 -14.27 -12.73 -8.01
CA GLU A 111 -13.60 -12.04 -9.12
C GLU A 111 -13.19 -10.63 -8.71
N VAL A 112 -11.91 -10.34 -8.67
CA VAL A 112 -11.42 -8.96 -8.53
C VAL A 112 -11.34 -8.36 -9.92
N VAL A 113 -12.10 -7.29 -10.16
CA VAL A 113 -12.20 -6.67 -11.48
C VAL A 113 -10.89 -5.97 -11.84
N GLY A 114 -10.22 -6.45 -12.90
CA GLY A 114 -8.94 -5.94 -13.36
C GLY A 114 -8.05 -7.02 -13.95
N ASP A 115 -6.84 -6.59 -14.32
CA ASP A 115 -5.74 -7.42 -14.79
C ASP A 115 -4.56 -7.23 -13.82
N TYR A 116 -4.17 -8.30 -13.13
CA TYR A 116 -3.17 -8.27 -12.06
C TYR A 116 -1.97 -9.18 -12.38
N ASP A 117 -1.66 -9.36 -13.64
CA ASP A 117 -0.45 -10.07 -14.03
C ASP A 117 0.82 -9.24 -13.81
N ASP A 118 0.75 -7.94 -14.02
CA ASP A 118 1.90 -7.03 -13.90
C ASP A 118 1.86 -6.13 -12.65
N GLU A 119 0.66 -5.78 -12.15
CA GLU A 119 0.49 -4.87 -11.03
C GLU A 119 -0.34 -5.50 -9.91
N PRO A 120 0.03 -5.33 -8.63
CA PRO A 120 -0.76 -5.82 -7.50
C PRO A 120 -2.06 -5.02 -7.32
N TRP A 121 -2.92 -5.49 -6.42
CA TRP A 121 -4.11 -4.74 -6.02
C TRP A 121 -3.75 -3.38 -5.45
N THR A 122 -4.52 -2.37 -5.82
CA THR A 122 -4.49 -1.09 -5.10
C THR A 122 -4.94 -1.29 -3.65
N PHE A 123 -4.65 -0.32 -2.80
CA PHE A 123 -5.12 -0.35 -1.41
C PHE A 123 -6.64 -0.60 -1.31
N SER A 124 -7.44 0.19 -2.01
CA SER A 124 -8.91 0.07 -1.99
C SER A 124 -9.39 -1.28 -2.51
N THR A 125 -8.76 -1.80 -3.57
CA THR A 125 -9.07 -3.13 -4.12
C THR A 125 -8.79 -4.21 -3.09
N LYS A 126 -7.61 -4.15 -2.44
CA LYS A 126 -7.22 -5.09 -1.39
C LYS A 126 -8.19 -5.06 -0.20
N GLN A 127 -8.49 -3.88 0.34
CA GLN A 127 -9.43 -3.76 1.46
C GLN A 127 -10.76 -4.44 1.15
N LEU A 128 -11.31 -4.17 -0.03
CA LEU A 128 -12.61 -4.71 -0.39
C LEU A 128 -12.57 -6.22 -0.65
N ALA A 129 -11.52 -6.71 -1.35
CA ALA A 129 -11.37 -8.12 -1.69
C ALA A 129 -11.07 -8.98 -0.46
N VAL A 130 -10.15 -8.52 0.39
CA VAL A 130 -9.79 -9.19 1.65
C VAL A 130 -10.95 -9.16 2.62
N GLY A 131 -11.59 -8.00 2.80
CA GLY A 131 -12.75 -7.85 3.68
C GLY A 131 -13.92 -8.74 3.26
N ALA A 132 -14.24 -8.80 1.96
CA ALA A 132 -15.30 -9.70 1.46
C ALA A 132 -14.96 -11.18 1.68
N ALA A 133 -13.71 -11.59 1.44
CA ALA A 133 -13.26 -12.95 1.69
C ALA A 133 -13.26 -13.30 3.19
N ALA A 134 -12.82 -12.37 4.04
CA ALA A 134 -12.84 -12.52 5.50
C ALA A 134 -14.27 -12.63 6.05
N ALA A 135 -15.18 -11.78 5.56
CA ALA A 135 -16.60 -11.82 5.93
C ALA A 135 -17.24 -13.19 5.60
N LEU A 136 -17.02 -13.70 4.39
CA LEU A 136 -17.49 -15.04 3.99
C LEU A 136 -16.87 -16.15 4.84
N ALA A 137 -15.55 -16.09 5.06
CA ALA A 137 -14.84 -17.10 5.82
C ALA A 137 -15.30 -17.13 7.29
N LYS A 138 -15.44 -15.96 7.92
CA LYS A 138 -15.93 -15.80 9.29
C LYS A 138 -17.37 -16.30 9.44
N TRP A 139 -18.25 -15.87 8.52
CA TRP A 139 -19.65 -16.27 8.52
C TRP A 139 -19.84 -17.78 8.39
N ARG A 140 -19.04 -18.43 7.52
CA ARG A 140 -19.13 -19.89 7.27
C ARG A 140 -18.24 -20.73 8.20
N GLY A 141 -17.32 -20.11 8.98
CA GLY A 141 -16.36 -20.81 9.82
C GLY A 141 -15.23 -21.49 9.04
N ILE A 142 -14.80 -20.90 7.91
CA ILE A 142 -13.70 -21.42 7.09
C ILE A 142 -12.36 -21.03 7.73
N ILE A 143 -11.55 -22.03 8.06
CA ILE A 143 -10.15 -21.83 8.51
C ILE A 143 -9.30 -21.50 7.31
N ILE A 144 -8.56 -20.39 7.36
CA ILE A 144 -7.75 -19.91 6.25
C ILE A 144 -6.49 -20.75 6.10
N SER A 145 -6.31 -21.36 4.95
CA SER A 145 -5.17 -22.21 4.59
C SER A 145 -5.00 -22.27 3.07
N PRO A 146 -3.87 -22.82 2.55
CA PRO A 146 -3.72 -23.06 1.11
C PRO A 146 -4.77 -23.99 0.51
N GLN A 147 -5.42 -24.81 1.32
CA GLN A 147 -6.48 -25.73 0.89
C GLN A 147 -7.84 -25.06 0.78
N THR A 148 -8.09 -24.04 1.59
CA THR A 148 -9.40 -23.38 1.70
C THR A 148 -9.47 -22.03 1.00
N VAL A 149 -8.36 -21.30 0.87
CA VAL A 149 -8.29 -20.05 0.10
C VAL A 149 -7.22 -20.18 -0.98
N LYS A 150 -7.70 -20.27 -2.21
CA LYS A 150 -6.90 -20.59 -3.41
C LYS A 150 -6.95 -19.45 -4.42
N GLY A 151 -5.93 -19.35 -5.27
CA GLY A 151 -6.05 -18.69 -6.56
C GLY A 151 -6.62 -19.65 -7.61
N HIS A 152 -7.18 -19.16 -8.70
CA HIS A 152 -7.65 -20.02 -9.78
C HIS A 152 -6.54 -20.94 -10.33
N ARG A 153 -5.29 -20.45 -10.37
CA ARG A 153 -4.10 -21.26 -10.77
C ARG A 153 -3.86 -22.49 -9.88
N ASP A 154 -4.32 -22.45 -8.63
CA ASP A 154 -4.21 -23.61 -7.72
C ASP A 154 -5.26 -24.70 -8.02
N CYS A 155 -6.37 -24.32 -8.70
CA CYS A 155 -7.37 -25.24 -9.21
C CYS A 155 -7.09 -25.70 -10.64
N LYS A 156 -6.37 -24.90 -11.43
CA LYS A 156 -5.98 -25.17 -12.82
C LYS A 156 -4.65 -24.49 -13.14
N SER A 157 -3.57 -25.26 -13.11
CA SER A 157 -2.18 -24.80 -13.23
C SER A 157 -1.81 -24.07 -14.54
N SER A 158 -2.66 -24.15 -15.58
CA SER A 158 -2.44 -23.42 -16.85
C SER A 158 -2.92 -21.96 -16.81
N LYS A 159 -3.31 -21.44 -15.64
CA LYS A 159 -3.81 -20.08 -15.46
C LYS A 159 -2.82 -19.24 -14.65
N SER A 160 -2.70 -17.94 -14.96
CA SER A 160 -2.04 -16.95 -14.10
C SER A 160 -2.98 -16.40 -13.01
N CYS A 161 -4.30 -16.50 -13.24
CA CYS A 161 -5.35 -15.99 -12.37
C CYS A 161 -5.17 -16.44 -10.89
N PRO A 162 -5.21 -15.53 -9.93
CA PRO A 162 -5.73 -14.16 -9.95
C PRO A 162 -4.75 -13.07 -10.42
N GLY A 163 -3.71 -13.41 -11.15
CA GLY A 163 -2.65 -12.55 -11.64
C GLY A 163 -1.29 -12.88 -11.02
N ASN A 164 -0.21 -12.78 -11.82
CA ASN A 164 1.15 -13.13 -11.39
C ASN A 164 1.66 -12.19 -10.28
N ALA A 165 1.19 -10.94 -10.24
CA ALA A 165 1.54 -9.99 -9.19
C ALA A 165 0.82 -10.25 -7.85
N ILE A 166 -0.12 -11.20 -7.79
CA ILE A 166 -0.87 -11.52 -6.58
C ILE A 166 -0.24 -12.71 -5.86
N ASN A 167 0.35 -12.45 -4.70
CA ASN A 167 0.88 -13.48 -3.82
C ASN A 167 -0.24 -14.06 -2.94
N MET A 168 -0.65 -15.30 -3.20
CA MET A 168 -1.75 -15.93 -2.46
C MET A 168 -1.44 -16.24 -0.99
N GLN A 169 -0.16 -16.38 -0.60
CA GLN A 169 0.17 -16.48 0.83
C GLN A 169 -0.12 -15.17 1.55
N GLN A 170 0.31 -14.07 0.96
CA GLN A 170 0.04 -12.74 1.49
C GLN A 170 -1.48 -12.43 1.56
N VAL A 171 -2.26 -12.85 0.55
CA VAL A 171 -3.74 -12.72 0.60
C VAL A 171 -4.32 -13.48 1.79
N ARG A 172 -3.87 -14.71 2.05
CA ARG A 172 -4.31 -15.49 3.22
C ARG A 172 -3.95 -14.83 4.55
N ASP A 173 -2.75 -14.27 4.64
CA ASP A 173 -2.26 -13.57 5.84
C ASP A 173 -3.12 -12.31 6.12
N TRP A 174 -3.49 -11.56 5.09
CA TRP A 174 -4.40 -10.42 5.22
C TRP A 174 -5.80 -10.84 5.66
N ILE A 175 -6.36 -11.91 5.07
CA ILE A 175 -7.68 -12.44 5.48
C ILE A 175 -7.66 -12.89 6.94
N ASN A 176 -6.61 -13.59 7.38
CA ASN A 176 -6.44 -13.98 8.78
C ASN A 176 -6.35 -12.78 9.72
N ALA A 177 -5.61 -11.74 9.34
CA ALA A 177 -5.51 -10.51 10.12
C ALA A 177 -6.88 -9.83 10.27
N GLU A 178 -7.67 -9.78 9.22
CA GLU A 178 -9.03 -9.23 9.21
C GLU A 178 -9.98 -10.04 10.10
N ILE A 179 -9.97 -11.38 10.00
CA ILE A 179 -10.83 -12.27 10.83
C ILE A 179 -10.49 -12.13 12.32
N ASN A 180 -9.21 -12.03 12.67
CA ASN A 180 -8.75 -11.98 14.07
C ASN A 180 -8.91 -10.61 14.71
N GLY A 181 -9.53 -9.66 14.02
CA GLY A 181 -9.76 -8.33 14.57
C GLY A 181 -8.46 -7.59 14.89
N THR A 182 -7.36 -7.92 14.20
CA THR A 182 -6.23 -7.00 14.15
C THR A 182 -6.82 -5.72 13.58
N PRO A 183 -6.90 -4.61 14.36
CA PRO A 183 -7.68 -3.45 13.95
C PRO A 183 -7.26 -3.07 12.54
N ALA A 184 -8.24 -2.92 11.65
CA ALA A 184 -8.01 -2.35 10.34
C ALA A 184 -7.20 -1.09 10.60
N ARG A 185 -5.92 -1.09 10.19
CA ARG A 185 -5.06 0.05 10.49
C ARG A 185 -5.72 1.24 9.83
N GLU A 186 -6.06 2.24 10.62
CA GLU A 186 -6.65 3.45 10.08
C GLU A 186 -5.77 3.99 8.96
N PRO A 187 -6.32 4.39 7.81
CA PRO A 187 -5.52 4.93 6.73
C PRO A 187 -4.72 6.13 7.25
N ILE A 188 -3.47 6.20 6.85
CA ILE A 188 -2.63 7.35 7.18
C ILE A 188 -3.15 8.53 6.36
N THR A 189 -3.57 9.58 7.03
CA THR A 189 -4.09 10.79 6.42
C THR A 189 -3.14 11.97 6.65
N ALA A 190 -3.41 13.10 6.03
CA ALA A 190 -2.67 14.34 6.31
C ALA A 190 -2.76 14.75 7.78
N ASP A 191 -3.81 14.37 8.50
CA ASP A 191 -4.00 14.67 9.92
C ASP A 191 -3.36 13.64 10.86
N SER A 192 -2.72 12.60 10.29
CA SER A 192 -2.03 11.60 11.10
C SER A 192 -0.81 12.19 11.80
N GLN A 193 -0.64 11.82 13.08
CA GLN A 193 0.52 12.19 13.89
C GLN A 193 1.81 11.68 13.26
N ILE A 194 2.84 12.53 13.23
CA ILE A 194 4.19 12.14 12.81
C ILE A 194 4.84 11.23 13.85
N LEU A 195 4.58 11.50 15.14
CA LEU A 195 5.02 10.63 16.22
C LEU A 195 3.96 9.55 16.47
N ALA A 196 4.30 8.32 16.13
CA ALA A 196 3.44 7.15 16.35
C ALA A 196 4.27 5.85 16.33
N ALA A 197 3.69 4.78 16.83
CA ALA A 197 4.21 3.43 16.58
C ALA A 197 4.24 3.15 15.07
N PRO A 198 5.16 2.28 14.59
CA PRO A 198 5.22 1.92 13.17
C PRO A 198 3.89 1.41 12.66
N ARG A 199 3.33 2.07 11.65
CA ARG A 199 2.06 1.67 11.01
C ARG A 199 2.23 0.64 9.90
N CYS A 200 3.46 0.31 9.54
CA CYS A 200 3.80 -0.80 8.65
C CYS A 200 4.97 -1.61 9.22
N SER A 201 5.19 -2.83 8.72
CA SER A 201 6.39 -3.60 9.02
C SER A 201 7.53 -3.23 8.07
N MET A 202 8.78 -3.61 8.41
CA MET A 202 9.90 -3.48 7.47
C MET A 202 9.68 -4.31 6.20
N GLU A 203 9.01 -5.45 6.32
CA GLU A 203 8.72 -6.37 5.23
C GLU A 203 7.75 -5.74 4.23
N THR A 204 6.61 -5.20 4.71
CA THR A 204 5.65 -4.51 3.83
C THR A 204 6.25 -3.27 3.17
N ALA A 205 7.08 -2.50 3.90
CA ALA A 205 7.80 -1.37 3.33
C ALA A 205 8.79 -1.80 2.24
N LEU A 206 9.52 -2.91 2.46
CA LEU A 206 10.45 -3.47 1.49
C LEU A 206 9.73 -3.91 0.21
N ASP A 207 8.65 -4.67 0.36
CA ASP A 207 7.85 -5.16 -0.76
C ASP A 207 7.28 -3.99 -1.58
N TYR A 208 6.76 -2.98 -0.92
CA TYR A 208 6.24 -1.78 -1.57
C TYR A 208 7.31 -1.04 -2.37
N ILE A 209 8.50 -0.81 -1.78
CA ILE A 209 9.62 -0.11 -2.44
C ILE A 209 10.09 -0.90 -3.67
N MET A 210 10.27 -2.21 -3.51
CA MET A 210 10.82 -3.06 -4.57
C MET A 210 9.87 -3.27 -5.75
N ASN A 211 8.55 -3.15 -5.52
CA ASN A 211 7.53 -3.34 -6.56
C ASN A 211 7.02 -2.02 -7.17
N ARG A 212 7.43 -0.87 -6.65
CA ARG A 212 7.00 0.44 -7.12
C ARG A 212 7.79 0.92 -8.35
N ASN A 213 7.14 1.69 -9.23
CA ASN A 213 7.81 2.45 -10.30
C ASN A 213 8.01 3.91 -9.89
N PRO A 214 9.19 4.53 -10.22
CA PRO A 214 10.37 3.86 -10.78
C PRO A 214 10.98 2.86 -9.80
N ARG A 215 11.66 1.84 -10.30
CA ARG A 215 12.41 0.89 -9.45
C ARG A 215 13.49 1.63 -8.67
N PRO A 216 13.75 1.26 -7.42
CA PRO A 216 14.81 1.89 -6.64
C PRO A 216 16.19 1.53 -7.23
N ALA A 217 17.17 2.44 -7.05
CA ALA A 217 18.54 2.19 -7.47
C ALA A 217 19.37 1.36 -6.46
N TYR A 218 18.72 0.83 -5.46
CA TYR A 218 19.30 0.01 -4.39
C TYR A 218 18.75 -1.41 -4.44
N THR A 219 19.57 -2.37 -4.01
CA THR A 219 19.21 -3.79 -3.99
C THR A 219 18.30 -4.09 -2.79
N LEU A 220 17.62 -5.24 -2.84
CA LEU A 220 16.87 -5.79 -1.72
C LEU A 220 17.75 -5.88 -0.45
N SER A 221 19.01 -6.30 -0.60
CA SER A 221 19.98 -6.39 0.51
C SER A 221 20.31 -5.01 1.10
N ASP A 222 20.45 -3.96 0.26
CA ASP A 222 20.69 -2.61 0.75
C ASP A 222 19.54 -2.14 1.65
N PHE A 223 18.29 -2.39 1.26
CA PHE A 223 17.12 -2.03 2.04
C PHE A 223 16.99 -2.86 3.31
N SER A 224 17.09 -4.18 3.21
CA SER A 224 16.85 -5.09 4.35
C SER A 224 17.94 -5.02 5.43
N ILE A 225 19.19 -4.69 5.05
CA ILE A 225 20.33 -4.68 6.00
C ILE A 225 20.70 -3.27 6.46
N HIS A 226 20.55 -2.27 5.60
CA HIS A 226 21.11 -0.94 5.88
C HIS A 226 20.07 0.18 5.99
N ILE A 227 19.11 0.24 5.06
CA ILE A 227 18.20 1.39 4.97
C ILE A 227 17.07 1.26 5.99
N LEU A 228 16.21 0.25 5.83
CA LEU A 228 15.03 0.08 6.69
C LEU A 228 15.37 -0.11 8.18
N PRO A 229 16.37 -0.95 8.55
CA PRO A 229 16.76 -1.08 9.95
C PRO A 229 17.17 0.25 10.60
N ALA A 230 17.85 1.14 9.87
CA ALA A 230 18.23 2.46 10.40
C ALA A 230 16.99 3.32 10.73
N TYR A 231 15.97 3.31 9.88
CA TYR A 231 14.71 4.02 10.11
C TYR A 231 13.92 3.43 11.29
N TRP A 232 13.79 2.10 11.37
CA TRP A 232 13.06 1.45 12.47
C TRP A 232 13.76 1.62 13.82
N GLN A 233 15.10 1.56 13.83
CA GLN A 233 15.88 1.84 15.06
C GLN A 233 15.67 3.29 15.52
N LEU A 234 15.76 4.25 14.62
CA LEU A 234 15.54 5.66 14.95
C LEU A 234 14.09 5.96 15.33
N GLY A 235 13.12 5.25 14.73
CA GLY A 235 11.72 5.33 15.13
C GLY A 235 11.51 5.02 16.60
N LYS A 236 12.17 3.98 17.11
CA LYS A 236 12.13 3.63 18.54
C LYS A 236 12.70 4.73 19.46
N LEU A 237 13.70 5.47 18.99
CA LEU A 237 14.38 6.51 19.76
C LEU A 237 13.71 7.89 19.65
N THR A 238 13.16 8.20 18.49
CA THR A 238 12.55 9.53 18.21
C THR A 238 11.03 9.53 18.42
N GLY A 239 10.38 8.37 18.39
CA GLY A 239 8.93 8.24 18.31
C GLY A 239 8.36 8.56 16.91
N VAL A 240 9.18 8.96 15.95
CA VAL A 240 8.73 9.21 14.56
C VAL A 240 8.33 7.88 13.92
N ASP A 241 7.14 7.83 13.33
CA ASP A 241 6.69 6.66 12.57
C ASP A 241 7.61 6.42 11.35
N PRO A 242 8.35 5.30 11.32
CA PRO A 242 9.25 5.01 10.21
C PRO A 242 8.51 4.84 8.88
N CYS A 243 7.23 4.45 8.88
CA CYS A 243 6.42 4.35 7.66
C CYS A 243 6.19 5.72 7.03
N ILE A 244 5.91 6.74 7.83
CA ILE A 244 5.81 8.14 7.37
C ILE A 244 7.14 8.63 6.83
N ALA A 245 8.26 8.37 7.54
CA ALA A 245 9.57 8.81 7.11
C ALA A 245 10.02 8.14 5.79
N ILE A 246 9.76 6.83 5.63
CA ILE A 246 10.03 6.10 4.39
C ILE A 246 9.11 6.58 3.25
N ALA A 247 7.82 6.81 3.50
CA ALA A 247 6.90 7.36 2.51
C ALA A 247 7.36 8.74 2.02
N GLN A 248 7.86 9.58 2.93
CA GLN A 248 8.47 10.86 2.58
C GLN A 248 9.72 10.67 1.72
N ALA A 249 10.61 9.75 2.10
CA ALA A 249 11.81 9.45 1.31
C ALA A 249 11.46 8.94 -0.10
N ILE A 250 10.46 8.08 -0.25
CA ILE A 250 9.95 7.61 -1.54
C ILE A 250 9.46 8.80 -2.38
N HIS A 251 8.68 9.70 -1.79
CA HIS A 251 8.17 10.90 -2.47
C HIS A 251 9.29 11.83 -2.93
N GLU A 252 10.22 12.17 -2.04
CA GLU A 252 11.31 13.12 -2.27
C GLU A 252 12.36 12.63 -3.27
N THR A 253 12.48 11.32 -3.41
CA THR A 253 13.57 10.71 -4.18
C THR A 253 13.12 9.90 -5.39
N ALA A 254 11.84 9.98 -5.75
CA ALA A 254 11.28 9.10 -6.77
C ALA A 254 11.67 7.64 -6.49
N ASN A 255 11.27 7.13 -5.32
CA ASN A 255 11.55 5.78 -4.86
C ASN A 255 13.06 5.45 -4.78
N PHE A 256 13.84 6.29 -4.13
CA PHE A 256 15.30 6.11 -3.96
C PHE A 256 16.08 6.02 -5.29
N SER A 257 15.56 6.61 -6.36
CA SER A 257 16.19 6.62 -7.69
C SER A 257 16.76 7.97 -8.10
N SER A 258 16.48 9.07 -7.36
CA SER A 258 16.94 10.41 -7.68
C SER A 258 18.45 10.55 -7.51
N TRP A 259 19.06 11.48 -8.26
CA TRP A 259 20.49 11.76 -8.18
C TRP A 259 20.99 12.02 -6.75
N TRP A 260 20.20 12.75 -5.93
CA TRP A 260 20.53 13.02 -4.54
C TRP A 260 20.50 11.79 -3.63
N SER A 261 19.58 10.85 -3.88
CA SER A 261 19.49 9.63 -3.07
C SER A 261 20.57 8.61 -3.39
N LEU A 262 21.20 8.66 -4.56
CA LEU A 262 22.23 7.71 -4.97
C LEU A 262 23.51 7.82 -4.13
N ARG A 263 24.31 6.73 -4.09
CA ARG A 263 25.68 6.79 -3.58
C ARG A 263 26.54 7.73 -4.45
N PRO A 264 27.44 8.51 -3.87
CA PRO A 264 27.80 8.57 -2.45
C PRO A 264 26.91 9.50 -1.59
N ARG A 265 25.92 10.20 -2.17
CA ARG A 265 25.16 11.27 -1.51
C ARG A 265 24.19 10.78 -0.45
N ARG A 266 23.41 9.73 -0.73
CA ARG A 266 22.43 9.11 0.20
C ARG A 266 21.49 10.10 0.89
N ASN A 267 21.05 11.16 0.18
CA ASN A 267 20.13 12.15 0.72
C ASN A 267 18.66 11.69 0.48
N PRO A 268 17.93 11.29 1.54
CA PRO A 268 16.63 10.65 1.38
C PRO A 268 15.47 11.63 1.22
N ALA A 269 15.69 12.92 1.54
CA ALA A 269 14.59 13.86 1.69
C ALA A 269 14.97 15.30 1.27
N GLY A 270 15.88 15.43 0.29
CA GLY A 270 16.30 16.72 -0.22
C GLY A 270 16.92 17.66 0.83
N ILE A 271 17.49 17.10 1.91
CA ILE A 271 17.97 17.88 3.05
C ILE A 271 19.09 18.81 2.59
N GLY A 272 18.87 20.12 2.74
CA GLY A 272 19.82 21.17 2.35
C GLY A 272 19.90 21.42 0.84
N VAL A 273 19.15 20.71 0.00
CA VAL A 273 19.11 20.94 -1.44
C VAL A 273 18.37 22.25 -1.73
N THR A 274 19.03 23.18 -2.46
CA THR A 274 18.48 24.52 -2.76
C THR A 274 18.27 24.75 -4.26
N GLY A 275 18.70 23.83 -5.11
CA GLY A 275 18.74 24.05 -6.56
C GLY A 275 19.94 24.90 -7.05
N GLN A 276 20.74 25.46 -6.15
CA GLN A 276 21.96 26.19 -6.52
C GLN A 276 22.99 25.27 -7.17
N SER A 277 23.66 25.78 -8.18
CA SER A 277 24.76 25.09 -8.86
C SER A 277 25.89 26.05 -9.19
N SER A 278 27.14 25.54 -9.32
CA SER A 278 28.32 26.28 -9.65
C SER A 278 29.25 25.46 -10.57
N ARG A 279 29.91 26.13 -11.50
CA ARG A 279 31.00 25.51 -12.27
C ARG A 279 32.34 25.55 -11.53
N THR A 280 32.47 26.42 -10.55
CA THR A 280 33.64 26.54 -9.70
C THR A 280 33.50 25.69 -8.46
N ALA A 281 34.57 25.00 -8.05
CA ALA A 281 34.57 24.24 -6.81
C ALA A 281 34.26 25.15 -5.61
N PRO A 282 33.47 24.64 -4.63
CA PRO A 282 33.17 25.40 -3.42
C PRO A 282 34.42 25.64 -2.59
N HIS A 283 34.34 26.63 -1.71
CA HIS A 283 35.40 26.85 -0.73
C HIS A 283 35.62 25.60 0.15
N PRO A 284 36.84 25.26 0.56
CA PRO A 284 37.11 24.04 1.35
C PRO A 284 36.27 23.91 2.60
N GLU A 285 35.87 24.99 3.27
CA GLU A 285 35.00 25.00 4.45
C GLU A 285 33.54 24.65 4.15
N GLU A 286 33.14 24.73 2.89
CA GLU A 286 31.76 24.45 2.45
C GLU A 286 31.65 23.19 1.62
N VAL A 287 32.72 22.48 1.35
CA VAL A 287 32.78 21.34 0.44
C VAL A 287 31.74 20.23 0.85
N ASN A 288 31.46 20.07 2.14
CA ASN A 288 30.48 19.13 2.66
C ASN A 288 29.03 19.51 2.35
N LYS A 289 28.78 20.74 1.90
CA LYS A 289 27.46 21.23 1.47
C LYS A 289 27.26 21.15 -0.04
N TRP A 290 28.24 20.66 -0.78
CA TRP A 290 28.20 20.57 -2.22
C TRP A 290 28.53 19.16 -2.71
N ALA A 291 27.90 18.74 -3.76
CA ALA A 291 28.18 17.48 -4.45
C ALA A 291 28.47 17.74 -5.93
N TYR A 292 29.57 17.17 -6.43
CA TYR A 292 29.93 17.31 -7.84
C TYR A 292 29.16 16.32 -8.71
N ASP A 293 28.49 16.86 -9.70
CA ASP A 293 27.79 16.09 -10.73
C ASP A 293 28.64 16.04 -12.00
N LYS A 294 29.29 14.89 -12.21
CA LYS A 294 30.23 14.67 -13.33
C LYS A 294 29.53 14.68 -14.70
N ASP A 295 28.23 14.33 -14.73
CA ASP A 295 27.49 14.16 -15.99
C ASP A 295 27.16 15.53 -16.62
N VAL A 296 27.01 16.56 -15.80
CA VAL A 296 26.75 17.94 -16.24
C VAL A 296 27.88 18.90 -15.90
N ASN A 297 28.98 18.42 -15.27
CA ASN A 297 30.15 19.19 -14.85
C ASN A 297 29.81 20.40 -13.97
N LEU A 298 28.98 20.15 -12.94
CA LEU A 298 28.50 21.16 -11.99
C LEU A 298 28.61 20.68 -10.54
N TRP A 299 28.94 21.60 -9.68
CA TRP A 299 28.73 21.49 -8.25
C TRP A 299 27.29 21.85 -7.93
N LYS A 300 26.59 21.00 -7.14
CA LYS A 300 25.20 21.19 -6.71
C LYS A 300 25.14 21.33 -5.21
N PHE A 301 24.42 22.34 -4.72
CA PHE A 301 24.28 22.60 -3.29
C PHE A 301 23.26 21.68 -2.65
N GLY A 302 23.68 20.97 -1.60
CA GLY A 302 22.87 20.01 -0.84
C GLY A 302 23.76 19.09 -0.01
N LEU A 303 23.19 18.47 1.01
CA LEU A 303 23.95 17.59 1.90
C LEU A 303 24.13 16.19 1.30
N SER A 304 25.32 15.65 1.54
CA SER A 304 25.63 14.23 1.30
C SER A 304 25.96 13.56 2.63
N PHE A 305 25.56 12.30 2.77
CA PHE A 305 25.71 11.55 4.02
C PHE A 305 26.63 10.34 3.81
N PRO A 306 27.53 10.05 4.76
CA PRO A 306 28.52 8.97 4.64
C PRO A 306 27.89 7.58 4.70
N SER A 307 26.75 7.45 5.39
CA SER A 307 26.03 6.18 5.54
C SER A 307 24.54 6.39 5.62
N TRP A 308 23.76 5.32 5.47
CA TRP A 308 22.32 5.35 5.63
C TRP A 308 21.87 5.58 7.09
N GLN A 309 22.69 5.21 8.07
CA GLN A 309 22.44 5.51 9.49
C GLN A 309 22.48 7.03 9.73
N VAL A 310 23.48 7.72 9.17
CA VAL A 310 23.58 9.20 9.28
C VAL A 310 22.49 9.89 8.47
N SER A 311 22.14 9.36 7.30
CA SER A 311 21.02 9.85 6.49
C SER A 311 19.69 9.77 7.22
N ALA A 312 19.37 8.61 7.78
CA ALA A 312 18.15 8.37 8.52
C ALA A 312 18.10 9.25 9.79
N LEU A 313 19.25 9.43 10.49
CA LEU A 313 19.34 10.32 11.65
C LEU A 313 19.03 11.77 11.26
N ALA A 314 19.62 12.28 10.19
CA ALA A 314 19.36 13.63 9.71
C ALA A 314 17.88 13.83 9.33
N HIS A 315 17.26 12.83 8.70
CA HIS A 315 15.87 12.85 8.26
C HIS A 315 14.91 12.76 9.44
N MET A 316 14.99 11.69 10.23
CA MET A 316 14.06 11.43 11.33
C MET A 316 14.24 12.41 12.49
N GLY A 317 15.46 12.82 12.79
CA GLY A 317 15.72 13.86 13.79
C GLY A 317 15.13 15.21 13.37
N ARG A 318 15.13 15.53 12.08
CA ARG A 318 14.47 16.72 11.57
C ARG A 318 12.95 16.62 11.60
N LEU A 319 12.36 15.45 11.29
CA LEU A 319 10.92 15.19 11.47
C LEU A 319 10.51 15.31 12.94
N CYS A 320 11.30 14.74 13.85
CA CYS A 320 11.09 14.88 15.29
C CYS A 320 11.12 16.36 15.73
N ALA A 321 12.06 17.15 15.20
CA ALA A 321 12.14 18.58 15.47
C ALA A 321 10.88 19.34 14.98
N TYR A 322 10.36 19.01 13.81
CA TYR A 322 9.10 19.59 13.35
C TYR A 322 7.90 19.19 14.21
N ALA A 323 7.88 17.93 14.69
CA ALA A 323 6.77 17.38 15.44
C ALA A 323 6.74 17.79 16.92
N THR A 324 7.88 18.17 17.51
CA THR A 324 8.02 18.42 18.97
C THR A 324 8.68 19.77 19.28
N LYS A 325 8.18 20.44 20.31
CA LYS A 325 8.90 21.59 20.88
C LYS A 325 10.10 21.10 21.73
N PRO A 326 11.16 21.92 21.86
CA PRO A 326 12.34 21.51 22.64
C PRO A 326 12.03 21.03 24.07
N ALA A 327 11.08 21.70 24.75
CA ALA A 327 10.69 21.36 26.13
C ALA A 327 9.87 20.06 26.26
N GLU A 328 9.40 19.50 25.16
CA GLU A 328 8.54 18.29 25.14
C GLU A 328 9.34 17.02 24.83
N ARG A 329 10.64 17.15 24.48
CA ARG A 329 11.49 16.04 24.04
C ARG A 329 12.05 15.24 25.19
N SER A 330 12.10 13.93 25.02
CA SER A 330 12.93 13.08 25.88
C SER A 330 14.42 13.39 25.68
N PRO A 331 15.31 13.01 26.62
CA PRO A 331 16.76 13.17 26.44
C PRO A 331 17.28 12.54 25.14
N GLU A 332 16.78 11.36 24.77
CA GLU A 332 17.15 10.66 23.54
C GLU A 332 16.69 11.42 22.29
N GLN A 333 15.44 11.90 22.28
CA GLN A 333 14.91 12.74 21.19
C GLN A 333 15.74 14.01 21.05
N GLN A 334 16.04 14.69 22.15
CA GLN A 334 16.83 15.93 22.14
C GLN A 334 18.20 15.70 21.53
N LYS A 335 18.90 14.64 21.94
CA LYS A 335 20.22 14.28 21.40
C LYS A 335 20.20 14.03 19.89
N ILE A 336 19.19 13.30 19.39
CA ILE A 336 19.08 13.02 17.95
C ILE A 336 18.70 14.28 17.18
N VAL A 337 17.80 15.09 17.71
CA VAL A 337 17.41 16.38 17.11
C VAL A 337 18.62 17.31 17.01
N GLU A 338 19.40 17.46 18.08
CA GLU A 338 20.63 18.28 18.06
C GLU A 338 21.60 17.84 16.97
N GLN A 339 21.86 16.54 16.86
CA GLN A 339 22.73 16.00 15.80
C GLN A 339 22.18 16.28 14.40
N ALA A 340 20.88 16.10 14.18
CA ALA A 340 20.24 16.38 12.89
C ALA A 340 20.28 17.88 12.55
N LEU A 341 20.05 18.75 13.54
CA LEU A 341 20.05 20.21 13.35
C LEU A 341 21.47 20.80 13.21
N MET A 342 22.51 20.15 13.72
CA MET A 342 23.90 20.50 13.39
C MET A 342 24.19 20.30 11.89
N MET A 343 23.62 19.29 11.24
CA MET A 343 23.79 19.07 9.80
C MET A 343 23.00 20.11 8.98
N ARG A 344 21.76 20.37 9.38
CA ARG A 344 20.90 21.39 8.77
C ARG A 344 20.02 22.05 9.82
N SER A 345 20.29 23.29 10.15
CA SER A 345 19.53 24.05 11.15
C SER A 345 18.03 24.14 10.81
N LEU A 346 17.19 24.23 11.85
CA LEU A 346 15.78 24.54 11.76
C LEU A 346 15.48 25.69 12.72
N PRO A 347 14.91 26.80 12.24
CA PRO A 347 14.50 27.89 13.11
C PRO A 347 13.66 27.42 14.28
N LEU A 348 13.87 27.99 15.46
CA LEU A 348 13.15 27.61 16.68
C LEU A 348 11.62 27.72 16.51
N ALA A 349 11.16 28.74 15.79
CA ALA A 349 9.75 28.95 15.48
C ALA A 349 9.09 27.82 14.67
N LEU A 350 9.91 27.00 13.96
CA LEU A 350 9.42 25.85 13.20
C LEU A 350 9.46 24.54 14.01
N GLN A 351 10.16 24.54 15.16
CA GLN A 351 10.19 23.36 16.02
C GLN A 351 8.87 23.20 16.74
N GLY A 352 8.27 22.01 16.67
CA GLY A 352 6.92 21.70 17.18
C GLY A 352 5.78 22.26 16.31
N SER A 353 6.07 22.79 15.11
CA SER A 353 5.05 23.40 14.26
C SER A 353 4.29 22.40 13.36
N ALA A 354 4.68 21.14 13.37
CA ALA A 354 4.07 20.08 12.56
C ALA A 354 3.95 18.77 13.36
N PRO A 355 3.08 18.67 14.37
CA PRO A 355 2.83 17.42 15.07
C PRO A 355 2.12 16.40 14.16
N VAL A 356 1.35 16.86 13.18
CA VAL A 356 0.69 16.05 12.14
C VAL A 356 1.32 16.31 10.78
N LEU A 357 1.15 15.38 9.84
CA LEU A 357 1.70 15.48 8.48
C LEU A 357 1.31 16.78 7.78
N PHE A 358 0.05 17.23 7.91
CA PHE A 358 -0.44 18.47 7.30
C PHE A 358 0.43 19.68 7.66
N GLY A 359 0.99 19.70 8.86
CA GLY A 359 1.89 20.76 9.32
C GLY A 359 3.18 20.89 8.50
N LEU A 360 3.56 19.91 7.68
CA LEU A 360 4.72 19.97 6.78
C LEU A 360 4.42 20.71 5.47
N ASN A 361 3.15 20.91 5.10
CA ASN A 361 2.77 21.67 3.92
C ASN A 361 3.31 23.10 4.01
N GLY A 362 4.00 23.55 2.95
CA GLY A 362 4.62 24.89 2.88
C GLY A 362 5.82 25.11 3.81
N LYS A 363 6.23 24.10 4.61
CA LYS A 363 7.38 24.18 5.53
C LYS A 363 8.52 23.27 5.13
N TRP A 364 8.23 22.01 4.83
CA TRP A 364 9.24 21.09 4.30
C TRP A 364 9.46 21.34 2.81
N ALA A 365 8.36 21.41 2.06
CA ALA A 365 8.37 21.72 0.62
C ALA A 365 7.51 22.97 0.35
N TYR A 366 8.06 23.95 -0.35
CA TYR A 366 7.34 25.18 -0.72
C TYR A 366 7.14 25.22 -2.26
N PRO A 367 5.92 25.56 -2.75
CA PRO A 367 4.67 25.91 -2.03
C PRO A 367 3.93 24.72 -1.40
N GLY A 368 4.19 23.49 -1.82
CA GLY A 368 3.84 22.20 -1.21
C GLY A 368 2.44 22.05 -0.60
N THR A 369 1.37 22.58 -1.21
CA THR A 369 0.01 22.60 -0.63
C THR A 369 -0.62 21.22 -0.46
N THR A 370 -0.19 20.21 -1.21
CA THR A 370 -0.66 18.81 -1.16
C THR A 370 0.42 17.83 -0.74
N TYR A 371 1.51 18.35 -0.15
CA TYR A 371 2.68 17.54 0.20
C TYR A 371 2.34 16.42 1.20
N ALA A 372 1.68 16.78 2.29
CA ALA A 372 1.25 15.82 3.31
C ALA A 372 0.30 14.76 2.77
N GLN A 373 -0.62 15.12 1.89
CA GLN A 373 -1.58 14.20 1.28
C GLN A 373 -0.88 13.15 0.41
N ARG A 374 0.17 13.55 -0.32
CA ARG A 374 0.98 12.63 -1.14
C ARG A 374 1.78 11.66 -0.28
N ILE A 375 2.39 12.14 0.80
CA ILE A 375 3.10 11.26 1.75
C ILE A 375 2.12 10.30 2.42
N ALA A 376 0.96 10.81 2.86
CA ALA A 376 -0.08 10.01 3.49
C ALA A 376 -0.58 8.89 2.56
N ALA A 377 -0.81 9.18 1.28
CA ALA A 377 -1.20 8.18 0.28
C ALA A 377 -0.15 7.07 0.14
N ILE A 378 1.14 7.44 -0.01
CA ILE A 378 2.24 6.47 -0.10
C ILE A 378 2.34 5.65 1.19
N ALA A 379 2.26 6.28 2.36
CA ALA A 379 2.34 5.59 3.65
C ALA A 379 1.17 4.62 3.86
N THR A 380 -0.03 5.01 3.42
CA THR A 380 -1.22 4.15 3.43
C THR A 380 -1.02 2.95 2.50
N GLU A 381 -0.66 3.16 1.24
CA GLU A 381 -0.39 2.08 0.28
C GLU A 381 0.69 1.11 0.79
N MET A 382 1.71 1.61 1.49
CA MET A 382 2.81 0.81 2.03
C MET A 382 2.41 0.04 3.30
N ALA A 383 1.45 0.56 4.09
CA ALA A 383 1.02 -0.05 5.36
C ALA A 383 0.03 -1.20 5.16
N PHE A 384 -0.57 -1.25 3.98
CA PHE A 384 -1.63 -2.18 3.61
C PHE A 384 -1.28 -2.97 2.36
#